data_ec230452078a96099f8ad2eeb4140c56
#
_entry.id   ec230452078a96099f8ad2eeb4140c56
#
_cell.length_a   1.000
_cell.length_b   1.000
_cell.length_c   1.000
_cell.angle_alpha   90.00
_cell.angle_beta   90.00
_cell.angle_gamma   90.00
#
_symmetry.space_group_name_H-M   'P 1'
#
loop_
_entity.id
_entity.type
_entity.pdbx_description
1 polymer ?
#
loop_
_entity_poly.entity_id
_entity_poly.type
_entity_poly.pdbx_seq_one_letter_code
_entity_poly.pdbx_strand_id
1 'polypeptide(L)'
;MKLRIGSRGSQLALWQANHIAGLLRRQGHSVEIEIIKTTGDRLQEVTFAQVGSKGMFTKEIEEALAEGRVDLAVHSLKELPTELPEPFALAATPTRVDPRDVFVSVHHANLAALPMGARVGTSSQRRRAQLKALRPDIETIEFRGNVDTRLRKLAEGQVEAILLAAAGLDRLEKTEWVRERLEPKDFCPAAGQGALGIETRTDDAATMAGVAFLDDAATRFAVTAERAALAALGGGCQVPIGIHCRALTSGDGELWHEVFGVVAAPESGLAVRVYHRALQAGSDAEELGRLVAKKLIEAGAGPLLEAVAGGSR
;
A
#
# COMPACT_ATOMS: atom_id res chain seq x y z
N MET A 1 4.44 21.02 -21.72
CA MET A 1 5.18 19.96 -22.44
C MET A 1 4.24 18.81 -22.80
N LYS A 2 4.62 17.89 -23.68
CA LYS A 2 3.90 16.64 -23.93
C LYS A 2 4.45 15.58 -22.95
N LEU A 3 3.57 14.87 -22.22
CA LEU A 3 3.91 13.82 -21.27
C LEU A 3 3.14 12.53 -21.60
N ARG A 4 3.81 11.39 -21.49
CA ARG A 4 3.24 10.05 -21.66
C ARG A 4 3.28 9.32 -20.32
N ILE A 5 2.10 8.90 -19.84
CA ILE A 5 1.96 8.16 -18.58
C ILE A 5 1.88 6.67 -18.90
N GLY A 6 2.79 5.87 -18.36
CA GLY A 6 2.68 4.41 -18.32
C GLY A 6 1.71 3.96 -17.23
N SER A 7 0.76 3.10 -17.55
CA SER A 7 -0.21 2.56 -16.59
C SER A 7 -0.63 1.15 -16.93
N ARG A 8 -0.98 0.36 -15.91
CA ARG A 8 -1.68 -0.91 -16.10
C ARG A 8 -3.11 -0.69 -16.61
N GLY A 9 -3.70 -1.73 -17.21
CA GLY A 9 -5.06 -1.67 -17.76
C GLY A 9 -6.19 -1.93 -16.75
N SER A 10 -5.91 -2.16 -15.45
CA SER A 10 -6.98 -2.36 -14.46
C SER A 10 -7.76 -1.06 -14.22
N GLN A 11 -9.05 -1.16 -13.87
CA GLN A 11 -9.89 0.02 -13.63
C GLN A 11 -9.28 0.96 -12.60
N LEU A 12 -8.71 0.43 -11.51
CA LEU A 12 -8.06 1.25 -10.47
C LEU A 12 -6.81 1.94 -11.00
N ALA A 13 -5.96 1.25 -11.76
CA ALA A 13 -4.75 1.84 -12.34
C ALA A 13 -5.11 2.94 -13.37
N LEU A 14 -6.10 2.70 -14.21
CA LEU A 14 -6.58 3.70 -15.16
C LEU A 14 -7.21 4.91 -14.46
N TRP A 15 -7.96 4.71 -13.37
CA TRP A 15 -8.44 5.81 -12.56
C TRP A 15 -7.28 6.66 -12.03
N GLN A 16 -6.25 6.02 -11.48
CA GLN A 16 -5.06 6.70 -10.95
C GLN A 16 -4.32 7.49 -12.03
N ALA A 17 -4.08 6.87 -13.19
CA ALA A 17 -3.42 7.53 -14.31
C ALA A 17 -4.25 8.71 -14.85
N ASN A 18 -5.57 8.56 -14.99
CA ASN A 18 -6.46 9.63 -15.42
C ASN A 18 -6.54 10.77 -14.41
N HIS A 19 -6.52 10.48 -13.12
CA HIS A 19 -6.47 11.49 -12.06
C HIS A 19 -5.21 12.35 -12.19
N ILE A 20 -4.04 11.74 -12.31
CA ILE A 20 -2.76 12.45 -12.49
C ILE A 20 -2.74 13.19 -13.83
N ALA A 21 -3.19 12.56 -14.92
CA ALA A 21 -3.31 13.22 -16.21
C ALA A 21 -4.19 14.49 -16.14
N GLY A 22 -5.30 14.44 -15.38
CA GLY A 22 -6.16 15.60 -15.14
C GLY A 22 -5.44 16.73 -14.40
N LEU A 23 -4.62 16.40 -13.39
CA LEU A 23 -3.80 17.38 -12.66
C LEU A 23 -2.76 18.03 -13.59
N LEU A 24 -2.03 17.24 -14.35
CA LEU A 24 -1.03 17.70 -15.30
C LEU A 24 -1.63 18.58 -16.41
N ARG A 25 -2.80 18.20 -16.95
CA ARG A 25 -3.50 19.01 -17.97
C ARG A 25 -3.92 20.37 -17.44
N ARG A 26 -4.32 20.47 -16.16
CA ARG A 26 -4.63 21.76 -15.52
C ARG A 26 -3.41 22.68 -15.39
N GLN A 27 -2.20 22.11 -15.38
CA GLN A 27 -0.93 22.84 -15.43
C GLN A 27 -0.46 23.15 -16.87
N GLY A 28 -1.30 22.89 -17.88
CA GLY A 28 -1.00 23.19 -19.27
C GLY A 28 -0.16 22.13 -19.99
N HIS A 29 0.00 20.94 -19.43
CA HIS A 29 0.67 19.84 -20.13
C HIS A 29 -0.30 19.12 -21.07
N SER A 30 0.21 18.63 -22.21
CA SER A 30 -0.49 17.64 -23.05
C SER A 30 -0.16 16.26 -22.52
N VAL A 31 -1.16 15.43 -22.23
CA VAL A 31 -0.95 14.13 -21.57
C VAL A 31 -1.62 13.01 -22.35
N GLU A 32 -0.84 11.97 -22.66
CA GLU A 32 -1.28 10.69 -23.22
C GLU A 32 -1.08 9.58 -22.17
N ILE A 33 -1.93 8.55 -22.20
CA ILE A 33 -1.79 7.37 -21.32
C ILE A 33 -1.53 6.16 -22.19
N GLU A 34 -0.40 5.47 -21.94
CA GLU A 34 -0.05 4.21 -22.58
C GLU A 34 -0.38 3.05 -21.63
N ILE A 35 -1.23 2.12 -22.10
CA ILE A 35 -1.60 0.93 -21.31
C ILE A 35 -0.55 -0.16 -21.53
N ILE A 36 0.12 -0.54 -20.45
CA ILE A 36 1.17 -1.55 -20.43
C ILE A 36 0.65 -2.80 -19.73
N LYS A 37 0.67 -3.95 -20.42
CA LYS A 37 0.27 -5.23 -19.83
C LYS A 37 1.43 -5.82 -19.04
N THR A 38 1.26 -5.99 -17.73
CA THR A 38 2.28 -6.56 -16.85
C THR A 38 2.13 -8.07 -16.69
N THR A 39 3.21 -8.72 -16.26
CA THR A 39 3.20 -10.15 -15.92
C THR A 39 2.17 -10.44 -14.83
N GLY A 40 2.00 -9.58 -13.84
CA GLY A 40 0.98 -9.71 -12.81
C GLY A 40 -0.45 -9.65 -13.34
N ASP A 41 -0.71 -8.93 -14.42
CA ASP A 41 -2.03 -8.89 -15.07
C ASP A 41 -2.32 -10.18 -15.86
N ARG A 42 -1.28 -10.88 -16.35
CA ARG A 42 -1.40 -12.16 -17.09
C ARG A 42 -1.57 -13.36 -16.14
N LEU A 43 -0.99 -13.29 -14.95
CA LEU A 43 -0.90 -14.41 -13.99
C LEU A 43 -1.93 -14.30 -12.86
N GLN A 44 -3.14 -13.81 -13.12
CA GLN A 44 -4.19 -13.64 -12.10
C GLN A 44 -4.55 -14.93 -11.35
N GLU A 45 -4.24 -16.10 -11.90
CA GLU A 45 -4.56 -17.43 -11.36
C GLU A 45 -3.37 -18.16 -10.70
N VAL A 46 -2.12 -17.64 -10.83
CA VAL A 46 -0.92 -18.31 -10.30
C VAL A 46 -0.54 -17.76 -8.93
N THR A 47 -0.09 -18.62 -8.01
CA THR A 47 0.28 -18.20 -6.63
C THR A 47 1.54 -17.36 -6.60
N PHE A 48 1.58 -16.28 -5.80
CA PHE A 48 2.78 -15.43 -5.62
C PHE A 48 4.01 -16.21 -5.16
N ALA A 49 3.81 -17.32 -4.45
CA ALA A 49 4.90 -18.20 -4.01
C ALA A 49 5.64 -18.88 -5.16
N GLN A 50 4.98 -19.05 -6.33
CA GLN A 50 5.58 -19.75 -7.48
C GLN A 50 6.32 -18.86 -8.46
N VAL A 51 6.07 -17.53 -8.45
CA VAL A 51 6.57 -16.61 -9.49
C VAL A 51 7.56 -15.58 -8.94
N GLY A 52 7.66 -15.44 -7.61
CA GLY A 52 8.38 -14.32 -6.98
C GLY A 52 7.61 -13.00 -7.15
N SER A 53 7.58 -12.17 -6.12
CA SER A 53 6.75 -10.95 -6.12
C SER A 53 7.47 -9.70 -6.61
N LYS A 54 8.79 -9.75 -6.76
CA LYS A 54 9.60 -8.56 -7.06
C LYS A 54 9.36 -8.12 -8.50
N GLY A 55 8.83 -6.91 -8.68
CA GLY A 55 8.60 -6.32 -10.00
C GLY A 55 7.43 -6.87 -10.82
N MET A 56 6.57 -7.73 -10.26
CA MET A 56 5.46 -8.36 -11.01
C MET A 56 4.49 -7.36 -11.66
N PHE A 57 4.35 -6.18 -11.09
CA PHE A 57 3.47 -5.11 -11.58
C PHE A 57 4.20 -3.88 -12.09
N THR A 58 5.53 -3.81 -11.95
CA THR A 58 6.32 -2.62 -12.28
C THR A 58 7.30 -2.86 -13.41
N LYS A 59 7.83 -4.08 -13.57
CA LYS A 59 8.92 -4.40 -14.50
C LYS A 59 8.68 -3.90 -15.93
N GLU A 60 7.55 -4.24 -16.54
CA GLU A 60 7.26 -3.84 -17.92
C GLU A 60 6.98 -2.33 -18.05
N ILE A 61 6.56 -1.68 -16.95
CA ILE A 61 6.41 -0.22 -16.90
C ILE A 61 7.79 0.44 -16.77
N GLU A 62 8.67 -0.10 -15.93
CA GLU A 62 10.07 0.33 -15.79
C GLU A 62 10.84 0.14 -17.12
N GLU A 63 10.63 -0.97 -17.85
CA GLU A 63 11.17 -1.17 -19.18
C GLU A 63 10.69 -0.07 -20.17
N ALA A 64 9.40 0.27 -20.13
CA ALA A 64 8.85 1.34 -20.97
C ALA A 64 9.41 2.73 -20.62
N LEU A 65 9.67 2.99 -19.32
CA LEU A 65 10.36 4.20 -18.87
C LEU A 65 11.81 4.22 -19.37
N ALA A 66 12.57 3.14 -19.21
CA ALA A 66 13.96 3.04 -19.64
C ALA A 66 14.12 3.21 -21.17
N GLU A 67 13.19 2.66 -21.94
CA GLU A 67 13.15 2.79 -23.41
C GLU A 67 12.66 4.18 -23.88
N GLY A 68 12.21 5.05 -22.96
CA GLY A 68 11.65 6.36 -23.30
C GLY A 68 10.32 6.29 -24.05
N ARG A 69 9.58 5.17 -23.98
CA ARG A 69 8.21 5.05 -24.50
C ARG A 69 7.23 5.88 -23.68
N VAL A 70 7.43 5.90 -22.37
CA VAL A 70 6.70 6.75 -21.44
C VAL A 70 7.65 7.63 -20.65
N ASP A 71 7.16 8.74 -20.12
CA ASP A 71 7.96 9.75 -19.42
C ASP A 71 7.81 9.61 -17.91
N LEU A 72 6.64 9.16 -17.45
CA LEU A 72 6.35 8.87 -16.04
C LEU A 72 5.41 7.67 -15.92
N ALA A 73 5.41 7.05 -14.73
CA ALA A 73 4.47 6.01 -14.35
C ALA A 73 3.71 6.39 -13.08
N VAL A 74 2.46 5.89 -12.96
CA VAL A 74 1.62 6.13 -11.79
C VAL A 74 1.32 4.80 -11.11
N HIS A 75 1.71 4.70 -9.84
CA HIS A 75 1.56 3.48 -9.04
C HIS A 75 0.76 3.72 -7.76
N SER A 76 0.09 2.69 -7.28
CA SER A 76 -0.22 2.59 -5.85
C SER A 76 1.10 2.42 -5.11
N LEU A 77 1.50 3.38 -4.27
CA LEU A 77 2.87 3.43 -3.70
C LEU A 77 3.24 2.17 -2.91
N LYS A 78 2.28 1.51 -2.26
CA LYS A 78 2.51 0.25 -1.55
C LYS A 78 2.95 -0.92 -2.43
N GLU A 79 2.81 -0.81 -3.76
CA GLU A 79 3.21 -1.84 -4.73
C GLU A 79 4.65 -1.63 -5.22
N LEU A 80 5.21 -0.43 -5.03
CA LEU A 80 6.60 -0.14 -5.33
C LEU A 80 7.54 -0.72 -4.27
N PRO A 81 8.73 -1.22 -4.68
CA PRO A 81 9.77 -1.63 -3.73
C PRO A 81 10.20 -0.43 -2.89
N THR A 82 10.73 -0.70 -1.68
CA THR A 82 11.23 0.36 -0.79
C THR A 82 12.41 1.12 -1.37
N GLU A 83 13.20 0.47 -2.21
CA GLU A 83 14.26 1.05 -3.02
C GLU A 83 13.94 0.80 -4.47
N LEU A 84 13.87 1.87 -5.26
CA LEU A 84 13.68 1.77 -6.70
C LEU A 84 15.01 1.38 -7.36
N PRO A 85 14.98 0.51 -8.39
CA PRO A 85 16.20 0.20 -9.13
C PRO A 85 16.65 1.41 -9.97
N GLU A 86 17.95 1.56 -10.15
CA GLU A 86 18.48 2.50 -11.12
C GLU A 86 17.99 2.15 -12.55
N PRO A 87 17.64 3.12 -13.39
CA PRO A 87 17.79 4.58 -13.21
C PRO A 87 16.48 5.28 -12.81
N PHE A 88 15.68 4.73 -11.93
CA PHE A 88 14.36 5.29 -11.59
C PHE A 88 14.34 6.00 -10.23
N ALA A 89 13.43 6.98 -10.12
CA ALA A 89 13.19 7.74 -8.91
C ALA A 89 11.70 7.97 -8.65
N LEU A 90 11.34 8.06 -7.37
CA LEU A 90 10.03 8.53 -6.93
C LEU A 90 9.99 10.06 -6.99
N ALA A 91 9.59 10.62 -8.12
CA ALA A 91 9.62 12.06 -8.40
C ALA A 91 8.59 12.82 -7.56
N ALA A 92 7.37 12.28 -7.38
CA ALA A 92 6.33 12.92 -6.58
C ALA A 92 5.44 11.90 -5.85
N THR A 93 4.92 12.32 -4.69
CA THR A 93 3.88 11.63 -3.94
C THR A 93 2.71 12.59 -3.70
N PRO A 94 1.66 12.53 -4.51
CA PRO A 94 0.49 13.38 -4.34
C PRO A 94 -0.20 13.16 -2.99
N THR A 95 -1.02 14.12 -2.57
CA THR A 95 -1.78 14.07 -1.32
C THR A 95 -2.46 12.72 -1.14
N ARG A 96 -2.16 12.08 -0.01
CA ARG A 96 -2.65 10.75 0.36
C ARG A 96 -4.14 10.76 0.65
N VAL A 97 -4.86 9.77 0.16
CA VAL A 97 -6.23 9.49 0.58
C VAL A 97 -6.25 8.52 1.76
N ASP A 98 -7.43 8.16 2.27
CA ASP A 98 -7.59 7.29 3.44
C ASP A 98 -6.73 6.02 3.34
N PRO A 99 -5.74 5.84 4.24
CA PRO A 99 -4.82 4.70 4.22
C PRO A 99 -5.40 3.43 4.83
N ARG A 100 -6.56 3.51 5.51
CA ARG A 100 -7.12 2.41 6.28
C ARG A 100 -7.47 1.19 5.43
N ASP A 101 -7.44 0.04 6.06
CA ASP A 101 -8.14 -1.12 5.57
C ASP A 101 -9.63 -1.00 5.89
N VAL A 102 -10.46 -1.65 5.10
CA VAL A 102 -11.91 -1.67 5.28
C VAL A 102 -12.41 -3.09 5.34
N PHE A 103 -13.36 -3.30 6.22
CA PHE A 103 -14.19 -4.48 6.28
C PHE A 103 -15.37 -4.33 5.33
N VAL A 104 -15.52 -5.31 4.47
CA VAL A 104 -16.56 -5.37 3.44
C VAL A 104 -17.33 -6.66 3.59
N SER A 105 -18.65 -6.56 3.76
CA SER A 105 -19.53 -7.72 3.89
C SER A 105 -20.93 -7.40 3.36
N VAL A 106 -21.64 -8.39 2.86
CA VAL A 106 -23.04 -8.26 2.47
C VAL A 106 -23.95 -8.24 3.71
N HIS A 107 -23.65 -9.11 4.69
CA HIS A 107 -24.58 -9.43 5.77
C HIS A 107 -24.15 -8.92 7.16
N HIS A 108 -22.88 -8.57 7.36
CA HIS A 108 -22.34 -8.22 8.67
C HIS A 108 -21.93 -6.75 8.73
N ALA A 109 -22.30 -6.06 9.81
CA ALA A 109 -22.10 -4.61 9.96
C ALA A 109 -20.63 -4.23 10.26
N ASN A 110 -19.85 -5.10 10.89
CA ASN A 110 -18.46 -4.87 11.27
C ASN A 110 -17.73 -6.21 11.51
N LEU A 111 -16.42 -6.13 11.72
CA LEU A 111 -15.56 -7.30 11.98
C LEU A 111 -15.96 -8.05 13.25
N ALA A 112 -16.40 -7.33 14.30
CA ALA A 112 -16.80 -7.94 15.55
C ALA A 112 -18.11 -8.75 15.44
N ALA A 113 -18.99 -8.39 14.51
CA ALA A 113 -20.27 -9.05 14.26
C ALA A 113 -20.15 -10.37 13.45
N LEU A 114 -18.97 -10.72 12.98
CA LEU A 114 -18.76 -12.00 12.30
C LEU A 114 -18.93 -13.18 13.27
N PRO A 115 -19.65 -14.24 12.87
CA PRO A 115 -19.76 -15.46 13.67
C PRO A 115 -18.40 -16.18 13.81
N MET A 116 -18.30 -17.07 14.80
CA MET A 116 -17.15 -17.98 14.92
C MET A 116 -17.03 -18.85 13.68
N GLY A 117 -15.79 -19.05 13.22
CA GLY A 117 -15.51 -19.83 12.02
C GLY A 117 -15.87 -19.14 10.71
N ALA A 118 -16.23 -17.84 10.74
CA ALA A 118 -16.52 -17.10 9.50
C ALA A 118 -15.29 -17.07 8.59
N ARG A 119 -15.52 -17.19 7.28
CA ARG A 119 -14.47 -17.15 6.26
C ARG A 119 -14.29 -15.72 5.79
N VAL A 120 -13.06 -15.19 5.90
CA VAL A 120 -12.70 -13.84 5.44
C VAL A 120 -11.67 -13.91 4.33
N GLY A 121 -12.03 -13.36 3.18
CA GLY A 121 -11.21 -13.40 1.97
C GLY A 121 -10.09 -12.35 1.99
N THR A 122 -8.84 -12.79 1.92
CA THR A 122 -7.67 -11.92 1.72
C THR A 122 -6.47 -12.72 1.22
N SER A 123 -5.70 -12.14 0.27
CA SER A 123 -4.40 -12.67 -0.18
C SER A 123 -3.21 -11.94 0.48
N SER A 124 -3.48 -10.97 1.36
CA SER A 124 -2.44 -10.19 2.02
C SER A 124 -2.00 -10.87 3.31
N GLN A 125 -0.72 -11.27 3.39
CA GLN A 125 -0.15 -11.86 4.60
C GLN A 125 -0.27 -10.90 5.80
N ARG A 126 -0.08 -9.60 5.59
CA ARG A 126 -0.27 -8.57 6.63
C ARG A 126 -1.70 -8.58 7.18
N ARG A 127 -2.71 -8.65 6.31
CA ARG A 127 -4.12 -8.68 6.74
C ARG A 127 -4.46 -10.00 7.43
N ARG A 128 -4.00 -11.11 6.86
CA ARG A 128 -4.18 -12.45 7.44
C ARG A 128 -3.64 -12.51 8.86
N ALA A 129 -2.38 -12.09 9.04
CA ALA A 129 -1.72 -12.13 10.34
C ALA A 129 -2.40 -11.24 11.38
N GLN A 130 -2.76 -10.01 11.02
CA GLN A 130 -3.47 -9.12 11.94
C GLN A 130 -4.90 -9.60 12.26
N LEU A 131 -5.60 -10.15 11.27
CA LEU A 131 -6.92 -10.75 11.49
C LEU A 131 -6.82 -11.94 12.44
N LYS A 132 -5.84 -12.82 12.25
CA LYS A 132 -5.60 -13.97 13.14
C LYS A 132 -5.29 -13.55 14.57
N ALA A 133 -4.54 -12.44 14.74
CA ALA A 133 -4.23 -11.87 16.06
C ALA A 133 -5.48 -11.30 16.76
N LEU A 134 -6.39 -10.67 16.01
CA LEU A 134 -7.60 -10.03 16.56
C LEU A 134 -8.77 -11.01 16.75
N ARG A 135 -8.92 -11.95 15.81
CA ARG A 135 -10.02 -12.91 15.72
C ARG A 135 -9.44 -14.28 15.34
N PRO A 136 -8.82 -14.99 16.31
CA PRO A 136 -8.20 -16.29 16.08
C PRO A 136 -9.21 -17.38 15.65
N ASP A 137 -10.48 -17.14 15.89
CA ASP A 137 -11.62 -17.99 15.54
C ASP A 137 -12.03 -17.88 14.05
N ILE A 138 -11.55 -16.89 13.31
CA ILE A 138 -11.90 -16.66 11.90
C ILE A 138 -10.96 -17.45 10.98
N GLU A 139 -11.55 -18.03 9.93
CA GLU A 139 -10.81 -18.67 8.86
C GLU A 139 -10.46 -17.65 7.76
N THR A 140 -9.18 -17.59 7.37
CA THR A 140 -8.74 -16.72 6.26
C THR A 140 -8.64 -17.50 4.97
N ILE A 141 -9.35 -17.05 3.94
CA ILE A 141 -9.38 -17.69 2.63
C ILE A 141 -8.55 -16.88 1.63
N GLU A 142 -7.72 -17.57 0.83
CA GLU A 142 -7.01 -16.93 -0.28
C GLU A 142 -8.03 -16.34 -1.28
N PHE A 143 -7.97 -15.00 -1.48
CA PHE A 143 -9.01 -14.30 -2.23
C PHE A 143 -8.41 -13.30 -3.21
N ARG A 144 -8.33 -13.70 -4.48
CA ARG A 144 -7.64 -12.99 -5.55
C ARG A 144 -8.58 -12.33 -6.53
N GLY A 145 -8.01 -11.43 -7.32
CA GLY A 145 -8.66 -10.64 -8.35
C GLY A 145 -8.53 -9.13 -8.08
N ASN A 146 -8.97 -8.33 -9.03
CA ASN A 146 -9.14 -6.89 -8.84
C ASN A 146 -10.32 -6.60 -7.88
N VAL A 147 -10.58 -5.34 -7.58
CA VAL A 147 -11.67 -4.94 -6.66
C VAL A 147 -13.00 -5.50 -7.11
N ASP A 148 -13.37 -5.32 -8.38
CA ASP A 148 -14.67 -5.78 -8.91
C ASP A 148 -14.85 -7.29 -8.82
N THR A 149 -13.80 -8.04 -9.18
CA THR A 149 -13.83 -9.51 -9.09
C THR A 149 -14.05 -9.95 -7.64
N ARG A 150 -13.38 -9.31 -6.67
CA ARG A 150 -13.54 -9.67 -5.25
C ARG A 150 -14.91 -9.29 -4.71
N LEU A 151 -15.45 -8.12 -5.09
CA LEU A 151 -16.81 -7.73 -4.70
C LEU A 151 -17.86 -8.68 -5.29
N ARG A 152 -17.72 -9.08 -6.55
CA ARG A 152 -18.58 -10.06 -7.19
C ARG A 152 -18.55 -11.40 -6.47
N LYS A 153 -17.37 -11.96 -6.20
CA LYS A 153 -17.20 -13.22 -5.46
C LYS A 153 -17.79 -13.15 -4.04
N LEU A 154 -17.68 -12.00 -3.38
CA LEU A 154 -18.33 -11.77 -2.08
C LEU A 154 -19.86 -11.78 -2.21
N ALA A 155 -20.42 -11.10 -3.22
CA ALA A 155 -21.85 -11.09 -3.49
C ALA A 155 -22.40 -12.48 -3.83
N GLU A 156 -21.57 -13.33 -4.45
CA GLU A 156 -21.87 -14.76 -4.73
C GLU A 156 -21.78 -15.65 -3.46
N GLY A 157 -21.43 -15.10 -2.29
CA GLY A 157 -21.37 -15.84 -1.03
C GLY A 157 -20.16 -16.79 -0.89
N GLN A 158 -19.08 -16.57 -1.64
CA GLN A 158 -17.87 -17.40 -1.53
C GLN A 158 -17.19 -17.25 -0.17
N VAL A 159 -17.33 -16.10 0.49
CA VAL A 159 -16.87 -15.77 1.85
C VAL A 159 -17.86 -14.85 2.54
N GLU A 160 -17.84 -14.79 3.86
CA GLU A 160 -18.71 -13.91 4.66
C GLU A 160 -18.28 -12.44 4.63
N ALA A 161 -16.97 -12.20 4.45
CA ALA A 161 -16.40 -10.85 4.35
C ALA A 161 -15.08 -10.84 3.58
N ILE A 162 -14.64 -9.66 3.18
CA ILE A 162 -13.31 -9.43 2.60
C ILE A 162 -12.67 -8.19 3.22
N LEU A 163 -11.34 -8.13 3.19
CA LEU A 163 -10.58 -6.95 3.59
C LEU A 163 -9.97 -6.28 2.34
N LEU A 164 -10.29 -4.99 2.16
CA LEU A 164 -9.78 -4.18 1.06
C LEU A 164 -9.11 -2.90 1.61
N ALA A 165 -8.39 -2.16 0.76
CA ALA A 165 -7.93 -0.81 1.10
C ALA A 165 -9.05 0.20 0.79
N ALA A 166 -9.34 1.11 1.72
CA ALA A 166 -10.31 2.18 1.55
C ALA A 166 -10.08 2.94 0.25
N ALA A 167 -8.84 3.37 0.01
CA ALA A 167 -8.44 4.09 -1.20
C ALA A 167 -8.87 3.43 -2.52
N GLY A 168 -8.93 2.10 -2.57
CA GLY A 168 -9.37 1.37 -3.76
C GLY A 168 -10.86 1.52 -4.01
N LEU A 169 -11.68 1.42 -2.96
CA LEU A 169 -13.14 1.59 -3.04
C LEU A 169 -13.54 3.04 -3.25
N ASP A 170 -12.87 3.97 -2.54
CA ASP A 170 -13.13 5.40 -2.66
C ASP A 170 -12.85 5.90 -4.10
N ARG A 171 -11.73 5.47 -4.71
CA ARG A 171 -11.35 5.82 -6.08
C ARG A 171 -12.28 5.23 -7.14
N LEU A 172 -12.84 4.06 -6.88
CA LEU A 172 -13.80 3.40 -7.77
C LEU A 172 -15.26 3.73 -7.46
N GLU A 173 -15.51 4.68 -6.54
CA GLU A 173 -16.86 5.09 -6.12
C GLU A 173 -17.73 3.93 -5.60
N LYS A 174 -17.10 2.98 -4.89
CA LYS A 174 -17.73 1.75 -4.35
C LYS A 174 -17.85 1.78 -2.82
N THR A 175 -18.04 2.97 -2.25
CA THR A 175 -18.09 3.18 -0.80
C THR A 175 -19.30 2.53 -0.14
N GLU A 176 -20.35 2.24 -0.88
CA GLU A 176 -21.54 1.52 -0.42
C GLU A 176 -21.25 0.10 0.09
N TRP A 177 -20.12 -0.47 -0.33
CA TRP A 177 -19.66 -1.79 0.14
C TRP A 177 -18.95 -1.74 1.48
N VAL A 178 -18.48 -0.55 1.91
CA VAL A 178 -17.73 -0.39 3.16
C VAL A 178 -18.68 -0.50 4.34
N ARG A 179 -18.40 -1.43 5.24
CA ARG A 179 -19.14 -1.60 6.51
C ARG A 179 -18.40 -0.98 7.67
N GLU A 180 -17.08 -1.09 7.68
CA GLU A 180 -16.24 -0.54 8.75
C GLU A 180 -14.89 -0.12 8.16
N ARG A 181 -14.36 1.02 8.61
CA ARG A 181 -12.98 1.45 8.37
C ARG A 181 -12.16 1.11 9.60
N LEU A 182 -11.15 0.24 9.43
CA LEU A 182 -10.36 -0.28 10.54
C LEU A 182 -9.31 0.74 10.98
N GLU A 183 -9.30 1.09 12.26
CA GLU A 183 -8.37 2.10 12.78
C GLU A 183 -6.93 1.59 12.79
N PRO A 184 -5.93 2.42 12.38
CA PRO A 184 -4.53 2.01 12.26
C PRO A 184 -3.89 1.47 13.54
N LYS A 185 -4.35 1.91 14.71
CA LYS A 185 -3.90 1.40 16.01
C LYS A 185 -4.24 -0.07 16.21
N ASP A 186 -5.37 -0.53 15.68
CA ASP A 186 -5.90 -1.88 15.83
C ASP A 186 -5.56 -2.74 14.61
N PHE A 187 -5.64 -2.15 13.42
CA PHE A 187 -5.38 -2.81 12.14
C PHE A 187 -4.48 -1.94 11.26
N CYS A 188 -3.16 -2.10 11.42
CA CYS A 188 -2.19 -1.22 10.81
C CYS A 188 -2.09 -1.43 9.28
N PRO A 189 -2.21 -0.34 8.47
CA PRO A 189 -2.11 -0.40 7.02
C PRO A 189 -0.73 -0.86 6.52
N ALA A 190 -0.65 -1.17 5.23
CA ALA A 190 0.63 -1.35 4.56
C ALA A 190 1.35 0.01 4.40
N ALA A 191 2.68 0.00 4.45
CA ALA A 191 3.47 1.18 4.12
C ALA A 191 3.09 1.74 2.74
N GLY A 192 2.83 3.04 2.65
CA GLY A 192 2.40 3.71 1.44
C GLY A 192 0.95 3.43 1.02
N GLN A 193 0.14 2.71 1.80
CA GLN A 193 -1.27 2.48 1.44
C GLN A 193 -2.04 3.80 1.38
N GLY A 194 -2.85 3.99 0.33
CA GLY A 194 -3.60 5.23 0.07
C GLY A 194 -2.82 6.27 -0.73
N ALA A 195 -1.48 6.25 -0.73
CA ALA A 195 -0.65 7.14 -1.52
C ALA A 195 -0.46 6.65 -2.96
N LEU A 196 -0.27 7.61 -3.88
CA LEU A 196 0.24 7.36 -5.21
C LEU A 196 1.75 7.66 -5.25
N GLY A 197 2.46 6.93 -6.09
CA GLY A 197 3.85 7.22 -6.44
C GLY A 197 3.95 7.58 -7.92
N ILE A 198 4.61 8.69 -8.21
CA ILE A 198 4.97 9.11 -9.57
C ILE A 198 6.43 8.75 -9.78
N GLU A 199 6.67 7.76 -10.63
CA GLU A 199 7.99 7.27 -10.97
C GLU A 199 8.45 7.86 -12.29
N THR A 200 9.72 8.26 -12.35
CA THR A 200 10.40 8.82 -13.55
C THR A 200 11.81 8.27 -13.64
N ARG A 201 12.47 8.50 -14.78
CA ARG A 201 13.92 8.34 -14.88
C ARG A 201 14.64 9.43 -14.07
N THR A 202 15.77 9.09 -13.47
CA THR A 202 16.61 10.04 -12.68
C THR A 202 17.28 11.10 -13.57
N ASP A 203 17.52 10.81 -14.85
CA ASP A 203 18.14 11.72 -15.81
C ASP A 203 17.13 12.62 -16.56
N ASP A 204 15.83 12.41 -16.37
CA ASP A 204 14.77 13.23 -17.00
C ASP A 204 14.37 14.43 -16.11
N ALA A 205 15.28 15.39 -16.01
CA ALA A 205 15.06 16.60 -15.21
C ALA A 205 13.82 17.41 -15.65
N ALA A 206 13.47 17.37 -16.93
CA ALA A 206 12.32 18.08 -17.47
C ALA A 206 11.00 17.48 -16.98
N THR A 207 10.86 16.15 -17.01
CA THR A 207 9.69 15.44 -16.47
C THR A 207 9.63 15.62 -14.96
N MET A 208 10.75 15.44 -14.23
CA MET A 208 10.81 15.65 -12.79
C MET A 208 10.32 17.04 -12.37
N ALA A 209 10.79 18.09 -13.05
CA ALA A 209 10.33 19.48 -12.81
C ALA A 209 8.84 19.64 -13.15
N GLY A 210 8.37 19.00 -14.23
CA GLY A 210 6.97 19.06 -14.68
C GLY A 210 5.99 18.40 -13.72
N VAL A 211 6.42 17.44 -12.90
CA VAL A 211 5.57 16.74 -11.92
C VAL A 211 5.78 17.21 -10.48
N ALA A 212 6.79 18.03 -10.18
CA ALA A 212 7.17 18.46 -8.83
C ALA A 212 6.01 19.09 -8.04
N PHE A 213 5.09 19.81 -8.71
CA PHE A 213 3.91 20.41 -8.06
C PHE A 213 2.92 19.38 -7.49
N LEU A 214 3.02 18.13 -7.91
CA LEU A 214 2.21 17.03 -7.38
C LEU A 214 2.71 16.53 -6.02
N ASP A 215 3.93 16.87 -5.65
CA ASP A 215 4.53 16.36 -4.41
C ASP A 215 3.96 17.05 -3.18
N ASP A 216 3.28 16.29 -2.34
CA ASP A 216 2.73 16.75 -1.07
C ASP A 216 3.69 16.45 0.07
N ALA A 217 4.21 17.48 0.70
CA ALA A 217 5.27 17.36 1.72
C ALA A 217 4.86 16.49 2.91
N ALA A 218 3.60 16.57 3.35
CA ALA A 218 3.12 15.78 4.48
C ALA A 218 3.01 14.29 4.09
N THR A 219 2.50 14.01 2.90
CA THR A 219 2.47 12.64 2.35
C THR A 219 3.88 12.11 2.15
N ARG A 220 4.78 12.90 1.55
CA ARG A 220 6.19 12.54 1.32
C ARG A 220 6.86 12.14 2.63
N PHE A 221 6.76 12.96 3.66
CA PHE A 221 7.32 12.65 4.97
C PHE A 221 6.76 11.33 5.51
N ALA A 222 5.43 11.19 5.55
CA ALA A 222 4.78 10.01 6.11
C ALA A 222 5.21 8.72 5.40
N VAL A 223 5.15 8.70 4.05
CA VAL A 223 5.49 7.49 3.28
C VAL A 223 6.99 7.20 3.28
N THR A 224 7.85 8.21 3.42
CA THR A 224 9.29 8.01 3.59
C THR A 224 9.57 7.31 4.93
N ALA A 225 8.97 7.77 6.02
CA ALA A 225 9.10 7.12 7.33
C ALA A 225 8.58 5.67 7.30
N GLU A 226 7.42 5.44 6.68
CA GLU A 226 6.84 4.10 6.56
C GLU A 226 7.74 3.15 5.75
N ARG A 227 8.27 3.61 4.62
CA ARG A 227 9.14 2.83 3.72
C ARG A 227 10.50 2.56 4.35
N ALA A 228 11.09 3.54 5.07
CA ALA A 228 12.33 3.36 5.82
C ALA A 228 12.17 2.33 6.95
N ALA A 229 11.04 2.34 7.67
CA ALA A 229 10.76 1.32 8.67
C ALA A 229 10.60 -0.07 8.04
N LEU A 230 9.88 -0.17 6.92
CA LEU A 230 9.68 -1.43 6.20
C LEU A 230 11.01 -1.99 5.68
N ALA A 231 11.87 -1.15 5.09
CA ALA A 231 13.21 -1.52 4.61
C ALA A 231 14.10 -2.03 5.76
N ALA A 232 14.13 -1.31 6.88
CA ALA A 232 14.93 -1.68 8.05
C ALA A 232 14.50 -3.01 8.71
N LEU A 233 13.24 -3.42 8.53
CA LEU A 233 12.72 -4.71 8.96
C LEU A 233 12.97 -5.83 7.92
N GLY A 234 13.68 -5.55 6.83
CA GLY A 234 13.89 -6.50 5.73
C GLY A 234 12.61 -6.84 4.98
N GLY A 235 11.60 -5.99 5.07
CA GLY A 235 10.27 -6.24 4.54
C GLY A 235 10.11 -5.83 3.07
N GLY A 236 9.25 -6.59 2.39
CA GLY A 236 8.72 -6.31 1.05
C GLY A 236 7.21 -6.48 1.05
N CYS A 237 6.58 -6.45 -0.12
CA CYS A 237 5.11 -6.51 -0.26
C CYS A 237 4.44 -7.77 0.33
N GLN A 238 5.22 -8.81 0.66
CA GLN A 238 4.70 -10.09 1.16
C GLN A 238 4.93 -10.34 2.64
N VAL A 239 5.61 -9.44 3.34
CA VAL A 239 5.87 -9.62 4.78
C VAL A 239 4.65 -9.15 5.58
N PRO A 240 4.34 -9.81 6.70
CA PRO A 240 3.19 -9.45 7.54
C PRO A 240 3.48 -8.21 8.42
N ILE A 241 3.95 -7.15 7.79
CA ILE A 241 4.32 -5.87 8.41
C ILE A 241 3.30 -4.80 8.03
N GLY A 242 2.80 -4.06 9.00
CA GLY A 242 2.06 -2.83 8.82
C GLY A 242 2.83 -1.67 9.43
N ILE A 243 2.96 -0.57 8.69
CA ILE A 243 3.52 0.68 9.19
C ILE A 243 2.66 1.82 8.68
N HIS A 244 2.28 2.72 9.58
CA HIS A 244 1.49 3.90 9.21
C HIS A 244 1.98 5.12 9.98
N CYS A 245 2.33 6.17 9.25
CA CYS A 245 2.69 7.48 9.77
C CYS A 245 1.63 8.51 9.39
N ARG A 246 1.28 9.39 10.31
CA ARG A 246 0.38 10.53 10.06
C ARG A 246 0.81 11.76 10.85
N ALA A 247 0.54 12.93 10.30
CA ALA A 247 0.64 14.18 11.04
C ALA A 247 -0.58 14.33 11.98
N LEU A 248 -0.34 14.90 13.15
CA LEU A 248 -1.35 15.21 14.15
C LEU A 248 -1.06 16.60 14.72
N THR A 249 -2.10 17.42 14.83
CA THR A 249 -2.04 18.68 15.60
C THR A 249 -2.58 18.40 16.99
N SER A 250 -1.78 18.66 18.02
CA SER A 250 -2.21 18.56 19.42
C SER A 250 -3.11 19.75 19.81
N GLY A 251 -3.78 19.63 20.96
CA GLY A 251 -4.71 20.65 21.41
C GLY A 251 -4.10 22.02 21.71
N ASP A 252 -2.79 22.09 21.92
CA ASP A 252 -1.97 23.31 22.08
C ASP A 252 -1.41 23.85 20.76
N GLY A 253 -1.74 23.22 19.62
CA GLY A 253 -1.32 23.62 18.28
C GLY A 253 0.04 23.07 17.83
N GLU A 254 0.72 22.26 18.64
CA GLU A 254 1.94 21.59 18.22
C GLU A 254 1.67 20.53 17.16
N LEU A 255 2.57 20.44 16.18
CA LEU A 255 2.51 19.44 15.13
C LEU A 255 3.39 18.23 15.49
N TRP A 256 2.80 17.05 15.43
CA TRP A 256 3.43 15.77 15.73
C TRP A 256 3.30 14.80 14.56
N HIS A 257 4.23 13.88 14.48
CA HIS A 257 4.08 12.66 13.70
C HIS A 257 3.76 11.49 14.63
N GLU A 258 2.66 10.80 14.35
CA GLU A 258 2.31 9.52 14.99
C GLU A 258 2.67 8.38 14.05
N VAL A 259 3.33 7.36 14.58
CA VAL A 259 3.67 6.16 13.81
C VAL A 259 3.16 4.94 14.54
N PHE A 260 2.39 4.13 13.83
CA PHE A 260 1.94 2.81 14.24
C PHE A 260 2.75 1.77 13.47
N GLY A 261 3.27 0.78 14.18
CA GLY A 261 3.99 -0.34 13.58
C GLY A 261 3.46 -1.67 14.09
N VAL A 262 3.37 -2.67 13.22
CA VAL A 262 3.02 -4.03 13.59
C VAL A 262 3.82 -5.03 12.77
N VAL A 263 4.33 -6.05 13.44
CA VAL A 263 4.80 -7.30 12.85
C VAL A 263 3.95 -8.41 13.43
N ALA A 264 3.33 -9.23 12.59
CA ALA A 264 2.46 -10.30 13.05
C ALA A 264 2.74 -11.60 12.30
N ALA A 265 2.57 -12.74 12.97
CA ALA A 265 2.76 -14.06 12.38
C ALA A 265 1.42 -14.65 11.90
N PRO A 266 1.26 -14.97 10.61
CA PRO A 266 0.01 -15.47 10.05
C PRO A 266 -0.47 -16.79 10.68
N GLU A 267 0.47 -17.64 11.06
CA GLU A 267 0.15 -18.99 11.56
C GLU A 267 -0.21 -18.99 13.06
N SER A 268 0.56 -18.27 13.88
CA SER A 268 0.36 -18.26 15.33
C SER A 268 -0.61 -17.20 15.82
N GLY A 269 -0.85 -16.14 15.04
CA GLY A 269 -1.61 -14.97 15.49
C GLY A 269 -0.84 -14.07 16.47
N LEU A 270 0.44 -14.36 16.74
CA LEU A 270 1.28 -13.48 17.55
C LEU A 270 1.52 -12.17 16.80
N ALA A 271 1.42 -11.05 17.52
CA ALA A 271 1.66 -9.73 16.95
C ALA A 271 2.43 -8.85 17.93
N VAL A 272 3.49 -8.22 17.43
CA VAL A 272 4.23 -7.17 18.13
C VAL A 272 3.80 -5.83 17.55
N ARG A 273 3.37 -4.92 18.42
CA ARG A 273 2.88 -3.59 18.05
C ARG A 273 3.69 -2.50 18.73
N VAL A 274 3.95 -1.43 18.02
CA VAL A 274 4.63 -0.24 18.52
C VAL A 274 3.84 1.00 18.13
N TYR A 275 3.74 1.92 19.07
CA TYR A 275 3.26 3.28 18.85
C TYR A 275 4.36 4.26 19.20
N HIS A 276 4.59 5.25 18.36
CA HIS A 276 5.57 6.30 18.60
C HIS A 276 5.05 7.67 18.17
N ARG A 277 5.42 8.72 18.92
CA ARG A 277 5.19 10.11 18.56
C ARG A 277 6.51 10.86 18.53
N ALA A 278 6.68 11.73 17.55
CA ALA A 278 7.80 12.65 17.45
C ALA A 278 7.27 14.05 17.09
N LEU A 279 7.86 15.09 17.67
CA LEU A 279 7.58 16.46 17.23
C LEU A 279 7.94 16.61 15.76
N GLN A 280 7.11 17.30 14.99
CA GLN A 280 7.38 17.54 13.57
C GLN A 280 8.64 18.39 13.38
N ALA A 281 8.83 19.42 14.25
CA ALA A 281 9.99 20.26 14.21
C ALA A 281 11.28 19.47 14.45
N GLY A 282 12.19 19.46 13.47
CA GLY A 282 13.48 18.76 13.53
C GLY A 282 13.41 17.25 13.32
N SER A 283 12.24 16.67 12.98
CA SER A 283 12.13 15.26 12.64
C SER A 283 12.64 14.97 11.23
N ASP A 284 13.51 13.95 11.10
CA ASP A 284 13.85 13.33 9.83
C ASP A 284 12.98 12.10 9.61
N ALA A 285 12.41 11.96 8.40
CA ALA A 285 11.46 10.90 8.11
C ALA A 285 12.11 9.51 8.11
N GLU A 286 13.30 9.38 7.53
CA GLU A 286 13.99 8.09 7.49
C GLU A 286 14.48 7.67 8.86
N GLU A 287 15.01 8.61 9.66
CA GLU A 287 15.42 8.36 11.04
C GLU A 287 14.23 7.91 11.89
N LEU A 288 13.09 8.58 11.75
CA LEU A 288 11.85 8.20 12.42
C LEU A 288 11.42 6.78 12.04
N GLY A 289 11.49 6.43 10.75
CA GLY A 289 11.20 5.09 10.28
C GLY A 289 12.14 4.04 10.86
N ARG A 290 13.45 4.29 10.80
CA ARG A 290 14.49 3.39 11.39
C ARG A 290 14.29 3.22 12.90
N LEU A 291 13.94 4.28 13.61
CA LEU A 291 13.64 4.21 15.04
C LEU A 291 12.44 3.30 15.34
N VAL A 292 11.37 3.40 14.56
CA VAL A 292 10.18 2.55 14.74
C VAL A 292 10.51 1.09 14.45
N ALA A 293 11.29 0.80 13.41
CA ALA A 293 11.78 -0.55 13.14
C ALA A 293 12.61 -1.11 14.30
N LYS A 294 13.55 -0.33 14.83
CA LYS A 294 14.34 -0.70 16.00
C LYS A 294 13.46 -1.05 17.21
N LYS A 295 12.47 -0.20 17.51
CA LYS A 295 11.51 -0.46 18.60
C LYS A 295 10.71 -1.74 18.40
N LEU A 296 10.30 -2.06 17.17
CA LEU A 296 9.64 -3.34 16.86
C LEU A 296 10.55 -4.54 17.14
N ILE A 297 11.81 -4.47 16.74
CA ILE A 297 12.80 -5.53 17.03
C ILE A 297 13.02 -5.69 18.54
N GLU A 298 13.23 -4.59 19.26
CA GLU A 298 13.40 -4.57 20.73
C GLU A 298 12.17 -5.12 21.46
N ALA A 299 10.97 -4.93 20.90
CA ALA A 299 9.71 -5.48 21.41
C ALA A 299 9.49 -6.96 21.03
N GLY A 300 10.43 -7.60 20.33
CA GLY A 300 10.39 -9.04 20.04
C GLY A 300 9.90 -9.40 18.63
N ALA A 301 9.93 -8.47 17.66
CA ALA A 301 9.52 -8.76 16.29
C ALA A 301 10.50 -9.65 15.50
N GLY A 302 11.78 -9.71 15.90
CA GLY A 302 12.83 -10.48 15.20
C GLY A 302 12.43 -11.94 14.92
N PRO A 303 12.10 -12.75 15.94
CA PRO A 303 11.69 -14.14 15.75
C PRO A 303 10.45 -14.30 14.83
N LEU A 304 9.51 -13.33 14.82
CA LEU A 304 8.35 -13.39 13.94
C LEU A 304 8.75 -13.19 12.46
N LEU A 305 9.70 -12.30 12.20
CA LEU A 305 10.23 -12.06 10.85
C LEU A 305 11.02 -13.27 10.33
N GLU A 306 11.86 -13.88 11.18
CA GLU A 306 12.63 -15.09 10.85
C GLU A 306 11.73 -16.29 10.52
N ALA A 307 10.65 -16.50 11.29
CA ALA A 307 9.68 -17.55 11.04
C ALA A 307 9.01 -17.41 9.67
N VAL A 308 8.70 -16.19 9.25
CA VAL A 308 8.10 -15.92 7.93
C VAL A 308 9.12 -16.16 6.81
N ALA A 309 10.37 -15.75 6.99
CA ALA A 309 11.44 -15.98 6.01
C ALA A 309 11.79 -17.45 5.85
N GLY A 310 11.75 -18.23 6.93
CA GLY A 310 12.04 -19.68 6.95
C GLY A 310 10.92 -20.54 6.37
N GLY A 311 9.66 -20.12 6.46
CA GLY A 311 8.49 -20.83 5.91
C GLY A 311 8.30 -20.68 4.40
N SER A 312 9.13 -19.87 3.74
CA SER A 312 9.10 -19.63 2.28
C SER A 312 10.14 -20.47 1.51
N ARG A 313 10.75 -21.48 2.15
CA ARG A 313 11.69 -22.42 1.50
C ARG A 313 11.03 -23.74 1.17
#